data_85401d1ec172f497f9f66272de0c0978
#
_entry.id   85401d1ec172f497f9f66272de0c0978
#
_cell.length_a   1.000
_cell.length_b   1.000
_cell.length_c   1.000
_cell.angle_alpha   90.00
_cell.angle_beta   90.00
_cell.angle_gamma   90.00
#
_symmetry.space_group_name_H-M   'P 1'
#
loop_
_entity.id
_entity.type
_entity.pdbx_description
1 polymer ?
#
loop_
_entity_poly.entity_id
_entity_poly.type
_entity_poly.pdbx_seq_one_letter_code
_entity_poly.pdbx_strand_id
1 'polypeptide(L)'
;MKFSTWLSMFEGKYNQYLDELGEMGQSTAQMIFGTAPAEDGNTDVTVTREYDGAGDFRIVASGHDAAFLEFGSGVETLVTRPTVQADFEIAPGSWSEANDGPFYKNGYWFYNGYKYLGTTPLGAMQEACTAMEQWSETIARRVF
;
A
#
# COMPACT_ATOMS: atom_id res chain seq x y z
N MET A 1 24.59 -34.94 -7.21
CA MET A 1 23.73 -34.30 -6.18
C MET A 1 22.41 -35.06 -6.10
N LYS A 2 21.95 -35.39 -4.91
CA LYS A 2 20.62 -36.00 -4.75
C LYS A 2 19.54 -34.97 -5.02
N PHE A 3 18.43 -35.39 -5.63
CA PHE A 3 17.28 -34.50 -5.93
C PHE A 3 16.76 -33.77 -4.68
N SER A 4 16.69 -34.45 -3.54
CA SER A 4 16.29 -33.84 -2.27
C SER A 4 17.21 -32.69 -1.82
N THR A 5 18.51 -32.84 -2.03
CA THR A 5 19.49 -31.77 -1.72
C THR A 5 19.31 -30.57 -2.66
N TRP A 6 19.10 -30.83 -3.95
CA TRP A 6 18.84 -29.78 -4.92
C TRP A 6 17.54 -29.01 -4.57
N LEU A 7 16.47 -29.75 -4.24
CA LEU A 7 15.18 -29.17 -3.87
C LEU A 7 15.30 -28.26 -2.65
N SER A 8 15.97 -28.72 -1.59
CA SER A 8 16.17 -27.88 -0.38
C SER A 8 16.99 -26.62 -0.66
N MET A 9 17.99 -26.71 -1.54
CA MET A 9 18.77 -25.53 -1.95
C MET A 9 17.91 -24.56 -2.75
N PHE A 10 17.07 -25.06 -3.64
CA PHE A 10 16.16 -24.22 -4.44
C PHE A 10 15.13 -23.53 -3.54
N GLU A 11 14.50 -24.26 -2.61
CA GLU A 11 13.55 -23.70 -1.65
C GLU A 11 14.19 -22.60 -0.79
N GLY A 12 15.42 -22.81 -0.33
CA GLY A 12 16.18 -21.82 0.43
C GLY A 12 16.40 -20.52 -0.38
N LYS A 13 16.80 -20.66 -1.63
CA LYS A 13 16.98 -19.49 -2.53
C LYS A 13 15.66 -18.80 -2.87
N TYR A 14 14.61 -19.58 -3.09
CA TYR A 14 13.28 -19.02 -3.36
C TYR A 14 12.76 -18.20 -2.16
N ASN A 15 12.92 -18.72 -0.94
CA ASN A 15 12.55 -17.98 0.26
C ASN A 15 13.40 -16.72 0.44
N GLN A 16 14.70 -16.77 0.16
CA GLN A 16 15.54 -15.57 0.16
C GLN A 16 15.06 -14.53 -0.85
N TYR A 17 14.72 -14.95 -2.06
CA TYR A 17 14.18 -14.07 -3.09
C TYR A 17 12.89 -13.38 -2.63
N LEU A 18 11.95 -14.14 -2.05
CA LEU A 18 10.70 -13.59 -1.53
C LEU A 18 10.94 -12.62 -0.37
N ASP A 19 11.85 -12.93 0.53
CA ASP A 19 12.19 -12.06 1.67
C ASP A 19 12.78 -10.72 1.20
N GLU A 20 13.72 -10.74 0.27
CA GLU A 20 14.34 -9.52 -0.25
C GLU A 20 13.33 -8.67 -1.03
N LEU A 21 12.48 -9.30 -1.83
CA LEU A 21 11.43 -8.62 -2.59
C LEU A 21 10.40 -8.00 -1.66
N GLY A 22 9.95 -8.76 -0.65
CA GLY A 22 8.99 -8.30 0.35
C GLY A 22 9.52 -7.18 1.24
N GLU A 23 10.79 -7.23 1.61
CA GLU A 23 11.45 -6.14 2.36
C GLU A 23 11.51 -4.85 1.55
N MET A 24 11.79 -4.95 0.25
CA MET A 24 11.77 -3.80 -0.64
C MET A 24 10.37 -3.17 -0.73
N GLY A 25 9.34 -3.97 -0.95
CA GLY A 25 7.97 -3.47 -1.01
C GLY A 25 7.52 -2.85 0.31
N GLN A 26 7.77 -3.52 1.43
CA GLN A 26 7.40 -3.03 2.75
C GLN A 26 8.10 -1.72 3.10
N SER A 27 9.41 -1.65 2.92
CA SER A 27 10.19 -0.45 3.26
C SER A 27 9.86 0.73 2.34
N THR A 28 9.61 0.49 1.07
CA THR A 28 9.18 1.53 0.13
C THR A 28 7.84 2.13 0.56
N ALA A 29 6.84 1.29 0.83
CA ALA A 29 5.53 1.76 1.27
C ALA A 29 5.62 2.50 2.62
N GLN A 30 6.33 1.95 3.59
CA GLN A 30 6.49 2.57 4.91
C GLN A 30 7.18 3.93 4.83
N MET A 31 8.21 4.05 4.01
CA MET A 31 8.91 5.31 3.80
C MET A 31 7.99 6.38 3.20
N ILE A 32 7.19 6.04 2.21
CA ILE A 32 6.28 6.98 1.55
C ILE A 32 5.14 7.38 2.48
N PHE A 33 4.52 6.44 3.20
CA PHE A 33 3.52 6.78 4.22
C PHE A 33 4.10 7.68 5.31
N GLY A 34 5.37 7.50 5.67
CA GLY A 34 6.07 8.36 6.62
C GLY A 34 6.28 9.81 6.16
N THR A 35 6.08 10.12 4.87
CA THR A 35 6.12 11.49 4.35
C THR A 35 4.79 12.24 4.52
N ALA A 36 3.73 11.55 4.94
CA ALA A 36 2.42 12.18 5.10
C ALA A 36 2.48 13.29 6.16
N PRO A 37 1.88 14.46 5.88
CA PRO A 37 1.71 15.48 6.89
C PRO A 37 0.68 14.98 7.92
N ALA A 38 1.12 14.71 9.12
CA ALA A 38 0.26 14.39 10.25
C ALA A 38 0.08 15.61 11.13
N GLU A 39 -1.13 15.89 11.58
CA GLU A 39 -1.42 17.01 12.49
C GLU A 39 -0.68 16.86 13.83
N ASP A 40 -0.46 15.63 14.27
CA ASP A 40 0.24 15.27 15.50
C ASP A 40 1.67 14.74 15.29
N GLY A 41 2.16 14.76 14.05
CA GLY A 41 3.49 14.25 13.68
C GLY A 41 3.59 12.73 13.55
N ASN A 42 2.50 11.99 13.74
CA ASN A 42 2.43 10.55 13.56
C ASN A 42 1.32 10.15 12.59
N THR A 43 1.66 9.36 11.59
CA THR A 43 0.66 8.63 10.83
C THR A 43 0.38 7.31 11.54
N ASP A 44 -0.87 6.90 11.62
CA ASP A 44 -1.25 5.63 12.24
C ASP A 44 -1.08 4.43 11.27
N VAL A 45 -0.44 4.65 10.13
CA VAL A 45 -0.26 3.61 9.11
C VAL A 45 0.93 2.71 9.44
N THR A 46 0.66 1.43 9.53
CA THR A 46 1.65 0.37 9.68
C THR A 46 1.66 -0.51 8.44
N VAL A 47 2.84 -0.75 7.88
CA VAL A 47 3.03 -1.64 6.74
C VAL A 47 3.65 -2.94 7.22
N THR A 48 2.99 -4.05 6.94
CA THR A 48 3.42 -5.39 7.34
C THR A 48 3.52 -6.32 6.14
N ARG A 49 4.30 -7.38 6.28
CA ARG A 49 4.30 -8.52 5.36
C ARG A 49 3.56 -9.68 5.98
N GLU A 50 2.65 -10.26 5.23
CA GLU A 50 1.91 -11.45 5.64
C GLU A 50 2.23 -12.58 4.66
N TYR A 51 2.53 -13.76 5.20
CA TYR A 51 2.79 -14.98 4.45
C TYR A 51 1.56 -15.88 4.52
N ASP A 52 1.15 -16.43 3.41
CA ASP A 52 -0.03 -17.32 3.35
C ASP A 52 0.30 -18.80 3.59
N GLY A 53 1.58 -19.12 3.80
CA GLY A 53 2.05 -20.50 4.00
C GLY A 53 2.23 -21.31 2.72
N ALA A 54 1.86 -20.77 1.54
CA ALA A 54 1.99 -21.44 0.25
C ALA A 54 3.19 -20.94 -0.58
N GLY A 55 4.09 -20.17 0.03
CA GLY A 55 5.24 -19.56 -0.65
C GLY A 55 4.96 -18.21 -1.26
N ASP A 56 3.80 -17.63 -1.00
CA ASP A 56 3.43 -16.27 -1.39
C ASP A 56 3.44 -15.32 -0.19
N PHE A 57 3.57 -14.04 -0.46
CA PHE A 57 3.42 -13.00 0.53
C PHE A 57 2.59 -11.84 0.00
N ARG A 58 2.08 -11.04 0.90
CA ARG A 58 1.43 -9.77 0.58
C ARG A 58 1.95 -8.66 1.49
N ILE A 59 1.99 -7.45 0.95
CA ILE A 59 2.25 -6.24 1.71
C ILE A 59 0.91 -5.64 2.11
N VAL A 60 0.73 -5.37 3.39
CA VAL A 60 -0.52 -4.86 3.94
C VAL A 60 -0.25 -3.54 4.64
N ALA A 61 -0.92 -2.48 4.21
CA ALA A 61 -0.98 -1.22 4.93
C ALA A 61 -2.26 -1.20 5.78
N SER A 62 -2.12 -0.97 7.07
CA SER A 62 -3.22 -0.91 8.03
C SER A 62 -3.14 0.35 8.86
N GLY A 63 -4.30 0.83 9.30
CA GLY A 63 -4.47 2.05 10.06
C GLY A 63 -5.68 2.84 9.57
N HIS A 64 -6.16 3.73 10.40
CA HIS A 64 -7.38 4.51 10.11
C HIS A 64 -7.23 5.36 8.84
N ASP A 65 -6.04 5.91 8.60
CA ASP A 65 -5.77 6.82 7.50
C ASP A 65 -5.18 6.15 6.26
N ALA A 66 -4.88 4.85 6.32
CA ALA A 66 -4.17 4.14 5.26
C ALA A 66 -4.80 4.32 3.87
N ALA A 67 -6.11 4.12 3.74
CA ALA A 67 -6.82 4.28 2.48
C ALA A 67 -6.84 5.74 2.00
N PHE A 68 -7.02 6.69 2.89
CA PHE A 68 -7.02 8.11 2.53
C PHE A 68 -5.65 8.59 2.08
N LEU A 69 -4.59 8.09 2.68
CA LEU A 69 -3.22 8.43 2.29
C LEU A 69 -2.82 7.75 0.98
N GLU A 70 -3.24 6.51 0.76
CA GLU A 70 -2.96 5.82 -0.50
C GLU A 70 -3.68 6.46 -1.68
N PHE A 71 -5.00 6.61 -1.58
CA PHE A 71 -5.85 7.05 -2.68
C PHE A 71 -6.17 8.54 -2.65
N GLY A 72 -5.86 9.21 -1.57
CA GLY A 72 -6.28 10.58 -1.29
C GLY A 72 -7.75 10.67 -0.89
N SER A 73 -8.16 11.85 -0.52
CA SER A 73 -9.56 12.18 -0.20
C SER A 73 -9.92 13.54 -0.78
N GLY A 74 -10.55 13.57 -1.93
CA GLY A 74 -10.91 14.80 -2.61
C GLY A 74 -11.07 14.61 -4.12
N VAL A 75 -11.33 15.71 -4.83
CA VAL A 75 -11.61 15.67 -6.29
C VAL A 75 -10.38 15.21 -7.09
N GLU A 76 -9.20 15.57 -6.67
CA GLU A 76 -7.96 15.28 -7.41
C GLU A 76 -7.58 13.79 -7.42
N THR A 77 -8.09 13.02 -6.48
CA THR A 77 -7.70 11.61 -6.29
C THR A 77 -8.00 10.75 -7.51
N LEU A 78 -9.15 10.94 -8.09
CA LEU A 78 -9.64 10.11 -9.20
C LEU A 78 -8.96 10.43 -10.53
N VAL A 79 -8.58 11.69 -10.70
CA VAL A 79 -7.91 12.15 -11.92
C VAL A 79 -6.47 11.66 -11.97
N THR A 80 -5.81 11.60 -10.82
CA THR A 80 -4.39 11.25 -10.73
C THR A 80 -4.12 9.75 -10.71
N ARG A 81 -5.10 8.93 -10.28
CA ARG A 81 -4.92 7.47 -10.13
C ARG A 81 -6.16 6.66 -10.52
N PRO A 82 -6.63 6.76 -11.76
CA PRO A 82 -7.85 6.05 -12.19
C PRO A 82 -7.73 4.53 -12.13
N THR A 83 -6.53 3.99 -12.31
CA THR A 83 -6.28 2.54 -12.23
C THR A 83 -6.48 2.01 -10.81
N VAL A 84 -5.96 2.74 -9.84
CA VAL A 84 -6.10 2.38 -8.42
C VAL A 84 -7.55 2.46 -7.99
N GLN A 85 -8.29 3.46 -8.47
CA GLN A 85 -9.72 3.54 -8.21
C GLN A 85 -10.48 2.33 -8.76
N ALA A 86 -10.18 1.90 -9.98
CA ALA A 86 -10.83 0.74 -10.59
C ALA A 86 -10.58 -0.54 -9.78
N ASP A 87 -9.37 -0.69 -9.24
CA ASP A 87 -8.99 -1.88 -8.47
C ASP A 87 -9.64 -1.93 -7.07
N PHE A 88 -9.89 -0.79 -6.46
CA PHE A 88 -10.37 -0.72 -5.08
C PHE A 88 -11.76 -0.10 -4.91
N GLU A 89 -12.39 0.34 -5.99
CA GLU A 89 -13.72 0.95 -5.99
C GLU A 89 -13.87 2.14 -5.00
N ILE A 90 -12.76 2.80 -4.67
CA ILE A 90 -12.76 3.94 -3.76
C ILE A 90 -12.92 5.23 -4.56
N ALA A 91 -13.99 5.96 -4.31
CA ALA A 91 -14.31 7.21 -4.98
C ALA A 91 -14.59 8.33 -3.97
N PRO A 92 -14.23 9.59 -4.30
CA PRO A 92 -14.73 10.74 -3.57
C PRO A 92 -16.26 10.73 -3.56
N GLY A 93 -16.87 10.94 -2.41
CA GLY A 93 -18.32 10.90 -2.26
C GLY A 93 -18.95 9.53 -2.12
N SER A 94 -18.14 8.46 -2.05
CA SER A 94 -18.63 7.12 -1.68
C SER A 94 -19.14 7.04 -0.23
N TRP A 95 -18.81 8.02 0.58
CA TRP A 95 -19.21 8.19 1.98
C TRP A 95 -20.37 9.16 2.05
N SER A 96 -21.46 8.80 2.67
CA SER A 96 -22.68 9.60 2.70
C SER A 96 -23.07 10.03 4.10
N GLU A 97 -23.84 11.13 4.19
CA GLU A 97 -24.44 11.63 5.44
C GLU A 97 -25.30 10.56 6.14
N ALA A 98 -25.88 9.63 5.38
CA ALA A 98 -26.77 8.59 5.91
C ALA A 98 -26.08 7.55 6.78
N ASN A 99 -24.76 7.50 6.82
CA ASN A 99 -23.99 6.47 7.52
C ASN A 99 -23.28 6.98 8.79
N ASP A 100 -23.63 8.15 9.30
CA ASP A 100 -23.00 8.80 10.47
C ASP A 100 -21.46 8.91 10.38
N GLY A 101 -20.91 8.75 9.20
CA GLY A 101 -19.48 8.84 8.91
C GLY A 101 -19.10 10.16 8.27
N PRO A 102 -17.82 10.36 7.99
CA PRO A 102 -17.39 11.48 7.18
C PRO A 102 -18.01 11.41 5.79
N PHE A 103 -18.45 12.54 5.25
CA PHE A 103 -19.00 12.64 3.90
C PHE A 103 -18.34 13.74 3.09
N TYR A 104 -18.33 13.58 1.77
CA TYR A 104 -17.74 14.50 0.82
C TYR A 104 -18.81 15.25 0.05
N LYS A 105 -18.75 16.58 0.09
CA LYS A 105 -19.70 17.46 -0.61
C LYS A 105 -19.04 18.77 -1.03
N ASN A 106 -19.27 19.17 -2.29
CA ASN A 106 -18.78 20.45 -2.83
C ASN A 106 -17.26 20.65 -2.69
N GLY A 107 -16.46 19.60 -2.83
CA GLY A 107 -15.00 19.68 -2.76
C GLY A 107 -14.41 19.57 -1.35
N TYR A 108 -15.24 19.29 -0.34
CA TYR A 108 -14.79 19.22 1.06
C TYR A 108 -15.31 17.97 1.77
N TRP A 109 -14.51 17.51 2.70
CA TRP A 109 -14.93 16.52 3.69
C TRP A 109 -15.54 17.20 4.91
N PHE A 110 -16.60 16.62 5.43
CA PHE A 110 -17.27 17.05 6.65
C PHE A 110 -17.30 15.91 7.66
N TYR A 111 -16.88 16.19 8.87
CA TYR A 111 -16.90 15.23 9.95
C TYR A 111 -16.97 15.95 11.32
N ASN A 112 -17.85 15.51 12.20
CA ASN A 112 -18.07 16.10 13.52
C ASN A 112 -18.26 17.63 13.51
N GLY A 113 -18.94 18.17 12.52
CA GLY A 113 -19.18 19.61 12.39
C GLY A 113 -18.00 20.43 11.87
N TYR A 114 -16.89 19.78 11.52
CA TYR A 114 -15.70 20.40 10.93
C TYR A 114 -15.64 20.15 9.42
N LYS A 115 -15.00 21.09 8.73
CA LYS A 115 -14.79 21.07 7.29
C LYS A 115 -13.30 20.89 6.97
N TYR A 116 -12.98 19.89 6.15
CA TYR A 116 -11.61 19.53 5.79
C TYR A 116 -11.40 19.59 4.29
N LEU A 117 -10.20 20.02 3.86
CA LEU A 117 -9.78 20.01 2.46
C LEU A 117 -9.45 18.61 2.06
N GLY A 118 -9.54 17.69 1.86
CA GLY A 118 -9.04 16.41 1.40
C GLY A 118 -7.51 16.27 1.42
N THR A 119 -7.06 15.06 1.28
CA THR A 119 -5.65 14.66 1.29
C THR A 119 -5.20 14.29 -0.11
N THR A 120 -4.05 14.79 -0.54
CA THR A 120 -3.42 14.37 -1.81
C THR A 120 -2.98 12.91 -1.71
N PRO A 121 -3.22 12.09 -2.74
CA PRO A 121 -2.81 10.69 -2.73
C PRO A 121 -1.29 10.55 -2.71
N LEU A 122 -0.77 9.72 -1.81
CA LEU A 122 0.65 9.36 -1.77
C LEU A 122 0.98 8.20 -2.71
N GLY A 123 0.08 7.23 -2.83
CA GLY A 123 0.26 6.03 -3.64
C GLY A 123 1.40 5.15 -3.18
N ALA A 124 1.61 5.05 -1.89
CA ALA A 124 2.70 4.29 -1.28
C ALA A 124 2.69 2.81 -1.66
N MET A 125 1.52 2.19 -1.68
CA MET A 125 1.35 0.79 -2.07
C MET A 125 1.55 0.60 -3.57
N GLN A 126 1.11 1.54 -4.38
CA GLN A 126 1.36 1.56 -5.82
C GLN A 126 2.87 1.62 -6.12
N GLU A 127 3.60 2.51 -5.46
CA GLU A 127 5.05 2.63 -5.62
C GLU A 127 5.79 1.39 -5.11
N ALA A 128 5.30 0.77 -4.03
CA ALA A 128 5.84 -0.50 -3.54
C ALA A 128 5.69 -1.62 -4.58
N CYS A 129 4.52 -1.75 -5.20
CA CYS A 129 4.31 -2.71 -6.29
C CYS A 129 5.25 -2.44 -7.47
N THR A 130 5.36 -1.20 -7.90
CA THR A 130 6.26 -0.78 -8.99
C THR A 130 7.72 -1.11 -8.67
N ALA A 131 8.16 -0.82 -7.45
CA ALA A 131 9.53 -1.12 -7.02
C ALA A 131 9.79 -2.65 -7.04
N MET A 132 8.88 -3.44 -6.51
CA MET A 132 9.01 -4.90 -6.53
C MET A 132 9.07 -5.46 -7.96
N GLU A 133 8.23 -4.97 -8.86
CA GLU A 133 8.24 -5.37 -10.28
C GLU A 133 9.56 -5.01 -10.95
N GLN A 134 10.04 -3.78 -10.79
CA GLN A 134 11.28 -3.30 -11.40
C GLN A 134 12.52 -4.06 -10.93
N TRP A 135 12.56 -4.43 -9.65
CA TRP A 135 13.74 -5.05 -9.05
C TRP A 135 13.68 -6.57 -8.99
N SER A 136 12.53 -7.17 -9.29
CA SER A 136 12.33 -8.63 -9.19
C SER A 136 13.36 -9.43 -9.97
N GLU A 137 13.65 -9.04 -11.22
CA GLU A 137 14.64 -9.73 -12.06
C GLU A 137 16.06 -9.55 -11.51
N THR A 138 16.42 -8.36 -11.04
CA THR A 138 17.74 -8.09 -10.47
C THR A 138 17.97 -8.91 -9.19
N ILE A 139 16.97 -8.99 -8.34
CA ILE A 139 17.03 -9.81 -7.11
C ILE A 139 17.11 -11.29 -7.49
N ALA A 140 16.30 -11.76 -8.43
CA ALA A 140 16.35 -13.14 -8.90
C ALA A 140 17.72 -13.53 -9.42
N ARG A 141 18.33 -12.73 -10.28
CA ARG A 141 19.69 -12.97 -10.82
C ARG A 141 20.78 -13.02 -9.75
N ARG A 142 20.61 -12.28 -8.67
CA ARG A 142 21.57 -12.29 -7.55
C ARG A 142 21.40 -13.50 -6.66
N VAL A 143 20.17 -13.95 -6.43
CA VAL A 143 19.84 -15.06 -5.53
C VAL A 143 20.04 -16.41 -6.23
N PHE A 144 19.66 -16.54 -7.47
CA PHE A 144 19.74 -17.77 -8.26
C PHE A 144 20.99 -17.82 -9.13
#